data_feea157efcd840514fa17e3a6f48d8e0
#
_entry.id   feea157efcd840514fa17e3a6f48d8e0
#
_cell.length_a   1.000
_cell.length_b   1.000
_cell.length_c   1.000
_cell.angle_alpha   90.00
_cell.angle_beta   90.00
_cell.angle_gamma   90.00
#
_symmetry.space_group_name_H-M   'P 1'
#
loop_
_entity.id
_entity.type
_entity.pdbx_description
1 polymer ?
#
loop_
_entity_poly.entity_id
_entity_poly.type
_entity_poly.pdbx_seq_one_letter_code
_entity_poly.pdbx_strand_id
1 'polypeptide(L)'
;MDPIHLGLMLGLGEHLSEVKSVMSNLRENEVDMLTLGQYLQPSKQHLKVERFISPKEFDHLAEYGRSLGFKSVASGPLVRSSYHADLQVAETLN
;
A
#
# COMPACT_ATOMS: atom_id res chain seq x y z
N MET A 1 1.40 11.24 -19.85
CA MET A 1 1.94 11.26 -18.48
C MET A 1 1.94 9.85 -17.91
N ASP A 2 3.04 9.46 -17.28
CA ASP A 2 3.13 8.10 -16.71
C ASP A 2 2.25 7.97 -15.49
N PRO A 3 1.67 6.78 -15.27
CA PRO A 3 0.89 6.56 -14.07
C PRO A 3 1.75 6.64 -12.81
N ILE A 4 1.17 7.17 -11.75
CA ILE A 4 1.86 7.29 -10.46
C ILE A 4 1.54 6.08 -9.61
N HIS A 5 2.57 5.40 -9.15
CA HIS A 5 2.45 4.23 -8.29
C HIS A 5 3.00 4.55 -6.90
N LEU A 6 2.25 4.23 -5.87
CA LEU A 6 2.66 4.48 -4.51
C LEU A 6 2.34 3.28 -3.63
N GLY A 7 3.20 3.02 -2.65
CA GLY A 7 3.01 1.90 -1.75
C GLY A 7 2.86 2.36 -0.31
N LEU A 8 2.02 1.67 0.43
CA LEU A 8 1.83 1.89 1.86
C LEU A 8 2.13 0.60 2.60
N MET A 9 2.89 0.72 3.69
CA MET A 9 3.16 -0.41 4.56
C MET A 9 2.36 -0.23 5.84
N LEU A 10 1.59 -1.24 6.22
CA LEU A 10 0.65 -1.18 7.33
C LEU A 10 1.12 -2.05 8.49
N GLY A 11 0.62 -1.76 9.68
CA GLY A 11 0.96 -2.54 10.87
C GLY A 11 1.83 -1.78 11.84
N LEU A 12 1.86 -0.45 11.73
CA LEU A 12 2.63 0.42 12.63
C LEU A 12 1.75 1.06 13.71
N GLY A 13 0.52 0.55 13.88
CA GLY A 13 -0.38 1.06 14.92
C GLY A 13 -1.47 1.96 14.39
N GLU A 14 -1.53 2.20 13.09
CA GLU A 14 -2.57 3.05 12.50
C GLU A 14 -3.93 2.36 12.52
N HIS A 15 -4.98 3.14 12.57
CA HIS A 15 -6.35 2.64 12.43
C HIS A 15 -6.72 2.51 10.96
N LEU A 16 -7.63 1.58 10.63
CA LEU A 16 -8.07 1.42 9.25
C LEU A 16 -8.69 2.71 8.70
N SER A 17 -9.36 3.49 9.56
CA SER A 17 -9.92 4.76 9.13
C SER A 17 -8.85 5.73 8.66
N GLU A 18 -7.68 5.70 9.32
CA GLU A 18 -6.56 6.54 8.92
C GLU A 18 -6.01 6.11 7.57
N VAL A 19 -5.90 4.79 7.37
CA VAL A 19 -5.44 4.24 6.09
C VAL A 19 -6.38 4.68 4.97
N LYS A 20 -7.69 4.59 5.21
CA LYS A 20 -8.68 4.99 4.22
C LYS A 20 -8.57 6.48 3.88
N SER A 21 -8.33 7.32 4.90
CA SER A 21 -8.16 8.76 4.67
C SER A 21 -6.94 9.03 3.80
N VAL A 22 -5.83 8.34 4.08
CA VAL A 22 -4.63 8.49 3.27
C VAL A 22 -4.89 8.04 1.84
N MET A 23 -5.57 6.90 1.67
CA MET A 23 -5.89 6.39 0.34
C MET A 23 -6.72 7.40 -0.45
N SER A 24 -7.71 8.00 0.19
CA SER A 24 -8.54 9.02 -0.45
C SER A 24 -7.71 10.23 -0.88
N ASN A 25 -6.83 10.69 0.00
CA ASN A 25 -5.95 11.82 -0.31
C ASN A 25 -5.01 11.49 -1.48
N LEU A 26 -4.48 10.26 -1.51
CA LEU A 26 -3.62 9.85 -2.60
C LEU A 26 -4.36 9.87 -3.93
N ARG A 27 -5.61 9.39 -3.93
CA ARG A 27 -6.39 9.39 -5.16
C ARG A 27 -6.73 10.81 -5.61
N GLU A 28 -7.00 11.73 -4.68
CA GLU A 28 -7.23 13.13 -4.99
C GLU A 28 -5.98 13.77 -5.60
N ASN A 29 -4.81 13.28 -5.26
CA ASN A 29 -3.56 13.76 -5.81
C ASN A 29 -3.11 12.94 -7.02
N GLU A 30 -4.04 12.26 -7.66
CA GLU A 30 -3.86 11.58 -8.95
C GLU A 30 -2.89 10.41 -8.92
N VAL A 31 -2.75 9.75 -7.77
CA VAL A 31 -2.05 8.48 -7.71
C VAL A 31 -2.94 7.44 -8.38
N ASP A 32 -2.40 6.73 -9.36
CA ASP A 32 -3.17 5.80 -10.18
C ASP A 32 -3.14 4.37 -9.66
N MET A 33 -2.00 3.95 -9.10
CA MET A 33 -1.80 2.58 -8.66
C MET A 33 -1.32 2.55 -7.23
N LEU A 34 -1.86 1.62 -6.45
CA LEU A 34 -1.60 1.56 -5.02
C LEU A 34 -1.19 0.15 -4.63
N THR A 35 -0.19 0.04 -3.77
CA THR A 35 0.24 -1.21 -3.18
C THR A 35 0.10 -1.11 -1.67
N LEU A 36 -0.55 -2.09 -1.06
CA LEU A 36 -0.71 -2.16 0.39
C LEU A 36 -0.06 -3.44 0.88
N GLY A 37 0.91 -3.32 1.77
CA GLY A 37 1.62 -4.47 2.28
C GLY A 37 1.79 -4.41 3.79
N GLN A 38 2.21 -5.53 4.37
CA GLN A 38 2.49 -5.62 5.80
C GLN A 38 3.89 -5.10 6.07
N TYR A 39 3.99 -4.17 7.01
CA TYR A 39 5.29 -3.72 7.48
C TYR A 39 5.96 -4.86 8.25
N LEU A 40 7.21 -5.13 7.91
CA LEU A 40 8.03 -6.10 8.63
C LEU A 40 9.30 -5.38 9.06
N GLN A 41 9.65 -5.52 10.33
CA GLN A 41 10.81 -4.83 10.87
C GLN A 41 12.09 -5.31 10.16
N PRO A 42 12.79 -4.41 9.45
CA PRO A 42 13.98 -4.83 8.70
C PRO A 42 15.18 -5.17 9.61
N SER A 43 15.28 -4.50 10.76
CA SER A 43 16.32 -4.77 11.73
C SER A 43 15.88 -4.26 13.09
N LYS A 44 16.69 -4.56 14.11
CA LYS A 44 16.36 -4.13 15.48
C LYS A 44 16.32 -2.62 15.65
N GLN A 45 16.94 -1.89 14.72
CA GLN A 45 16.98 -0.43 14.79
C GLN A 45 15.74 0.24 14.18
N HIS A 46 14.92 -0.54 13.50
CA HIS A 46 13.69 -0.02 12.89
C HIS A 46 12.51 -0.19 13.83
N LEU A 47 11.41 0.48 13.50
CA LEU A 47 10.20 0.37 14.29
C LEU A 47 9.70 -1.07 14.32
N LYS A 48 9.17 -1.45 15.48
CA LYS A 48 8.60 -2.80 15.64
C LYS A 48 7.24 -2.87 14.98
N VAL A 49 6.90 -4.09 14.55
CA VAL A 49 5.55 -4.35 14.04
C VAL A 49 4.58 -4.24 15.20
N GLU A 50 3.59 -3.36 15.07
CA GLU A 50 2.57 -3.19 16.10
C GLU A 50 1.43 -4.18 15.93
N ARG A 51 1.12 -4.54 14.69
CA ARG A 51 0.02 -5.45 14.40
C ARG A 51 0.22 -6.09 13.03
N PHE A 52 -0.22 -7.33 12.91
CA PHE A 52 -0.27 -8.00 11.62
C PHE A 52 -1.69 -7.85 11.06
N ILE A 53 -1.76 -7.21 9.89
CA ILE A 53 -3.04 -6.96 9.22
C ILE A 53 -3.55 -8.30 8.66
N SER A 54 -4.82 -8.61 8.91
CA SER A 54 -5.39 -9.87 8.43
C SER A 54 -5.64 -9.83 6.93
N PRO A 55 -5.68 -11.00 6.27
CA PRO A 55 -6.01 -11.03 4.84
C PRO A 55 -7.36 -10.39 4.54
N LYS A 56 -8.35 -10.55 5.44
CA LYS A 56 -9.66 -9.92 5.24
C LYS A 56 -9.57 -8.41 5.26
N GLU A 57 -8.73 -7.86 6.13
CA GLU A 57 -8.54 -6.41 6.18
C GLU A 57 -7.87 -5.91 4.91
N PHE A 58 -6.89 -6.65 4.41
CA PHE A 58 -6.27 -6.30 3.13
C PHE A 58 -7.28 -6.33 1.99
N ASP A 59 -8.14 -7.35 1.96
CA ASP A 59 -9.17 -7.45 0.93
C ASP A 59 -10.15 -6.28 1.01
N HIS A 60 -10.55 -5.91 2.22
CA HIS A 60 -11.45 -4.79 2.44
C HIS A 60 -10.82 -3.49 1.92
N LEU A 61 -9.55 -3.27 2.22
CA LEU A 61 -8.85 -2.06 1.77
C LEU A 61 -8.69 -2.06 0.26
N ALA A 62 -8.46 -3.23 -0.34
CA ALA A 62 -8.36 -3.32 -1.80
C ALA A 62 -9.67 -2.91 -2.47
N GLU A 63 -10.79 -3.39 -1.94
CA GLU A 63 -12.11 -3.02 -2.47
C GLU A 63 -12.36 -1.52 -2.31
N TYR A 64 -12.01 -1.00 -1.14
CA TYR A 64 -12.17 0.43 -0.90
C TYR A 64 -11.33 1.24 -1.90
N GLY A 65 -10.09 0.82 -2.13
CA GLY A 65 -9.23 1.51 -3.09
C GLY A 65 -9.81 1.50 -4.50
N ARG A 66 -10.34 0.35 -4.91
CA ARG A 66 -10.95 0.27 -6.23
C ARG A 66 -12.17 1.20 -6.32
N SER A 67 -12.93 1.34 -5.24
CA SER A 67 -14.07 2.25 -5.21
C SER A 67 -13.66 3.71 -5.32
N LEU A 68 -12.44 4.05 -4.90
CA LEU A 68 -11.91 5.40 -5.03
C LEU A 68 -11.45 5.72 -6.44
N GLY A 69 -11.31 4.71 -7.30
CA GLY A 69 -10.92 4.92 -8.67
C GLY A 69 -9.47 4.62 -8.99
N PHE A 70 -8.73 3.98 -8.09
CA PHE A 70 -7.38 3.52 -8.43
C PHE A 70 -7.47 2.53 -9.59
N LYS A 71 -6.56 2.68 -10.54
CA LYS A 71 -6.52 1.76 -11.69
C LYS A 71 -6.08 0.37 -11.30
N SER A 72 -5.25 0.27 -10.26
CA SER A 72 -4.74 -1.00 -9.79
C SER A 72 -4.49 -0.91 -8.29
N VAL A 73 -4.92 -1.93 -7.55
CA VAL A 73 -4.64 -2.04 -6.12
C VAL A 73 -4.12 -3.43 -5.86
N ALA A 74 -2.86 -3.53 -5.42
CA ALA A 74 -2.28 -4.78 -4.96
C ALA A 74 -2.23 -4.73 -3.45
N SER A 75 -2.82 -5.70 -2.77
CA SER A 75 -2.98 -5.65 -1.33
C SER A 75 -2.87 -7.03 -0.73
N GLY A 76 -2.00 -7.19 0.27
CA GLY A 76 -1.85 -8.46 0.95
C GLY A 76 -0.60 -8.49 1.79
N PRO A 77 -0.49 -9.49 2.69
CA PRO A 77 0.65 -9.55 3.62
C PRO A 77 1.98 -9.82 2.91
N LEU A 78 1.96 -10.42 1.74
CA LEU A 78 3.18 -10.71 0.99
C LEU A 78 3.48 -9.70 -0.10
N VAL A 79 2.62 -8.71 -0.26
CA VAL A 79 2.83 -7.66 -1.25
C VAL A 79 3.89 -6.69 -0.73
N ARG A 80 4.81 -6.30 -1.61
CA ARG A 80 5.86 -5.34 -1.28
C ARG A 80 5.86 -4.19 -2.26
N SER A 81 6.17 -3.00 -1.76
CA SER A 81 6.46 -1.90 -2.65
C SER A 81 7.70 -2.26 -3.43
N SER A 82 7.62 -2.17 -4.73
CA SER A 82 8.73 -2.45 -5.58
C SER A 82 9.76 -1.33 -5.47
N TYR A 83 10.96 -1.72 -5.27
CA TYR A 83 12.03 -0.82 -5.49
C TYR A 83 12.93 -1.51 -6.41
N HIS A 84 12.47 -1.83 -6.91
CA HIS A 84 12.96 -2.59 -7.84
C HIS A 84 12.16 -2.61 -8.89
N ALA A 85 12.12 -2.35 -7.81
CA ALA A 85 11.45 -2.24 -8.44
C ALA A 85 11.28 -1.82 -8.70
N ASP A 86 11.74 -1.68 -8.57
CA ASP A 86 11.37 -1.36 -9.03
C ASP A 86 11.18 -1.25 -9.40
N LEU A 87 11.86 -1.05 -9.52
CA LEU A 87 11.49 -1.14 -10.10
C LEU A 87 10.87 -1.28 -10.61
N GLN A 88 10.94 -1.29 -10.74
CA GLN A 88 10.13 -1.42 -11.35
C GLN A 88 9.50 -1.03 -11.67
N VAL A 89 9.80 -0.76 -11.63
CA VAL A 89 9.03 -0.42 -12.03
C VAL A 89 8.87 -0.30 -12.23
N ALA A 90 9.26 -0.18 -12.23
CA ALA A 90 8.87 -0.05 -12.67
C ALA A 90 8.67 -0.33 -12.92
N GLU A 91 9.02 -0.29 -13.00
CA GLU A 91 8.57 -0.51 -13.47
C GLU A 91 7.91 -0.95 -13.60
N THR A 92 8.29 -0.90 -13.58
CA THR A 92 7.55 -1.15 -13.85
C THR A 92 7.26 -1.44 -13.81
N LEU A 93 7.60 -1.40 -13.79
CA LEU A 93 7.36 -1.46 -13.97
C LEU A 93 7.30 -1.82 -13.85
N ASN A 94 7.63 -1.66 -13.71
CA ASN A 94 7.40 -1.81 -13.88
C ASN A 94 7.39 -2.09 -13.78
#